data_123a32b0fd1ced138b5cfa8ebd2cdb0f
#
_entry.id   123a32b0fd1ced138b5cfa8ebd2cdb0f
#
_cell.length_a   1.000
_cell.length_b   1.000
_cell.length_c   1.000
_cell.angle_alpha   90.00
_cell.angle_beta   90.00
_cell.angle_gamma   90.00
#
_symmetry.space_group_name_H-M   'P 1'
#
loop_
_entity.id
_entity.type
_entity.pdbx_description
1 polymer ?
#
loop_
_entity_poly.entity_id
_entity_poly.type
_entity_poly.pdbx_seq_one_letter_code
_entity_poly.pdbx_strand_id
1 'polypeptide(L)'
;AQSVILATGAFERPLVFANNDLPRIMLASSVSAYINRYAVTPGEKLVVCTNNDNAYKTAFDWKSLINDQVTIIDTRRAVQSQVVERAKAMRIKIIHGHGIIEAKGRTRVKSVLVAPLCMSGKEIIGEATEIYCDVVATSGGWSAAVHLSSQTGVKPVWNNEILSFQPGQAVQSQKSVGACNGSFELKECIEDGISVGASEAKRLGFESGKPKQKIDLSENKSEHPTQELFCLPHFKSLSRAPKQFVDQQLDVTAGSIELAAREGFESVEHVKRYTALGFGTDQGKLSNVNGMAILANALGKSIAETGTTMFRPAYTPTTFGAIAGREVKELFDPKRYTPMHDWHLENTVEFENVGQWKRPWYFPKAGETMEQSV
;
A
#
# COMPACT_ATOMS: atom_id res chain seq x y z
N ALA A 1 -0.31 27.68 10.99
CA ALA A 1 -1.68 27.62 10.47
C ALA A 1 -2.66 27.64 11.65
N GLN A 2 -3.83 28.29 11.49
CA GLN A 2 -4.89 28.32 12.51
C GLN A 2 -5.75 27.06 12.47
N SER A 3 -5.77 26.36 11.34
CA SER A 3 -6.41 25.07 11.13
C SER A 3 -5.70 24.28 10.04
N VAL A 4 -5.76 22.95 10.15
CA VAL A 4 -5.23 22.01 9.14
C VAL A 4 -6.34 21.02 8.80
N ILE A 5 -6.62 20.84 7.51
CA ILE A 5 -7.52 19.82 7.01
C ILE A 5 -6.66 18.75 6.32
N LEU A 6 -6.76 17.50 6.76
CA LEU A 6 -6.08 16.36 6.19
C LEU A 6 -7.04 15.61 5.26
N ALA A 7 -6.70 15.53 3.99
CA ALA A 7 -7.42 14.80 2.95
C ALA A 7 -6.47 13.79 2.27
N THR A 8 -5.80 12.97 3.07
CA THR A 8 -4.69 12.11 2.66
C THR A 8 -5.11 10.79 2.02
N GLY A 9 -6.42 10.53 1.96
CA GLY A 9 -6.97 9.37 1.27
C GLY A 9 -6.79 8.05 2.03
N ALA A 10 -6.80 6.95 1.30
CA ALA A 10 -6.63 5.59 1.81
C ALA A 10 -5.74 4.77 0.88
N PHE A 11 -5.19 3.66 1.41
CA PHE A 11 -4.40 2.70 0.67
C PHE A 11 -5.16 1.38 0.53
N GLU A 12 -5.17 0.81 -0.67
CA GLU A 12 -5.70 -0.53 -0.87
C GLU A 12 -4.79 -1.55 -0.17
N ARG A 13 -5.39 -2.51 0.56
CA ARG A 13 -4.67 -3.61 1.20
C ARG A 13 -4.58 -4.81 0.26
N PRO A 14 -3.44 -5.52 0.19
CA PRO A 14 -3.41 -6.84 -0.41
C PRO A 14 -4.08 -7.87 0.49
N LEU A 15 -4.55 -8.98 -0.09
CA LEU A 15 -4.79 -10.21 0.64
C LEU A 15 -3.48 -10.98 0.75
N VAL A 16 -3.18 -11.52 1.94
CA VAL A 16 -1.97 -12.31 2.18
C VAL A 16 -2.25 -13.79 1.88
N PHE A 17 -1.40 -14.42 1.07
CA PHE A 17 -1.49 -15.85 0.73
C PHE A 17 -0.13 -16.42 0.35
N ALA A 18 0.00 -17.74 0.20
CA ALA A 18 1.30 -18.37 -0.05
C ALA A 18 1.87 -17.99 -1.43
N ASN A 19 3.18 -17.66 -1.47
CA ASN A 19 3.94 -17.20 -2.64
C ASN A 19 3.38 -15.91 -3.27
N ASN A 20 2.81 -15.01 -2.48
CA ASN A 20 2.24 -13.74 -2.94
C ASN A 20 3.31 -12.69 -3.36
N ASP A 21 4.57 -13.04 -3.30
CA ASP A 21 5.72 -12.25 -3.75
C ASP A 21 6.10 -12.48 -5.21
N LEU A 22 5.48 -13.46 -5.87
CA LEU A 22 5.79 -13.73 -7.27
C LEU A 22 5.49 -12.50 -8.15
N PRO A 23 6.41 -12.11 -9.06
CA PRO A 23 6.17 -11.03 -10.00
C PRO A 23 4.85 -11.18 -10.76
N ARG A 24 4.15 -10.04 -10.99
CA ARG A 24 2.81 -9.90 -11.55
C ARG A 24 1.66 -10.25 -10.58
N ILE A 25 1.96 -10.41 -9.29
CA ILE A 25 0.95 -10.31 -8.24
C ILE A 25 0.95 -8.88 -7.75
N MET A 26 -0.19 -8.18 -7.86
CA MET A 26 -0.30 -6.73 -7.70
C MET A 26 -1.59 -6.38 -6.97
N LEU A 27 -1.69 -5.15 -6.47
CA LEU A 27 -2.96 -4.59 -6.03
C LEU A 27 -3.91 -4.39 -7.22
N ALA A 28 -5.21 -4.55 -7.00
CA ALA A 28 -6.22 -4.34 -8.05
C ALA A 28 -6.19 -2.91 -8.57
N SER A 29 -6.04 -1.91 -7.69
CA SER A 29 -5.86 -0.51 -8.07
C SER A 29 -4.60 -0.27 -8.92
N SER A 30 -3.52 -1.02 -8.67
CA SER A 30 -2.31 -0.93 -9.47
C SER A 30 -2.51 -1.45 -10.89
N VAL A 31 -3.21 -2.58 -11.06
CA VAL A 31 -3.58 -3.10 -12.38
C VAL A 31 -4.44 -2.09 -13.14
N SER A 32 -5.49 -1.54 -12.49
CA SER A 32 -6.31 -0.47 -13.09
C SER A 32 -5.49 0.77 -13.46
N ALA A 33 -4.50 1.16 -12.64
CA ALA A 33 -3.61 2.30 -12.95
C ALA A 33 -2.74 2.01 -14.19
N TYR A 34 -2.17 0.82 -14.32
CA TYR A 34 -1.42 0.43 -15.52
C TYR A 34 -2.28 0.54 -16.77
N ILE A 35 -3.50 0.03 -16.73
CA ILE A 35 -4.41 0.05 -17.87
C ILE A 35 -4.87 1.48 -18.20
N ASN A 36 -5.46 2.18 -17.22
CA ASN A 36 -6.17 3.44 -17.47
C ASN A 36 -5.25 4.66 -17.55
N ARG A 37 -4.13 4.66 -16.82
CA ARG A 37 -3.23 5.81 -16.77
C ARG A 37 -2.05 5.69 -17.73
N TYR A 38 -1.54 4.47 -17.91
CA TYR A 38 -0.32 4.25 -18.68
C TYR A 38 -0.57 3.49 -19.99
N ALA A 39 -1.81 3.02 -20.25
CA ALA A 39 -2.18 2.21 -21.41
C ALA A 39 -1.29 0.95 -21.56
N VAL A 40 -0.91 0.33 -20.45
CA VAL A 40 -0.06 -0.86 -20.39
C VAL A 40 -0.83 -2.01 -19.76
N THR A 41 -0.76 -3.19 -20.36
CA THR A 41 -1.25 -4.42 -19.76
C THR A 41 -0.12 -5.17 -19.05
N PRO A 42 -0.28 -5.56 -17.78
CA PRO A 42 0.73 -6.35 -17.06
C PRO A 42 0.78 -7.81 -17.53
N GLY A 43 -0.17 -8.27 -18.34
CA GLY A 43 -0.22 -9.64 -18.88
C GLY A 43 -1.43 -9.89 -19.74
N GLU A 44 -1.79 -11.19 -19.94
CA GLU A 44 -2.86 -11.63 -20.84
C GLU A 44 -4.04 -12.27 -20.10
N LYS A 45 -3.81 -12.94 -18.96
CA LYS A 45 -4.80 -13.72 -18.20
C LYS A 45 -4.87 -13.25 -16.75
N LEU A 46 -5.91 -12.51 -16.43
CA LEU A 46 -6.10 -11.92 -15.10
C LEU A 46 -6.93 -12.80 -14.18
N VAL A 47 -6.46 -12.98 -12.95
CA VAL A 47 -7.26 -13.43 -11.82
C VAL A 47 -7.37 -12.27 -10.82
N VAL A 48 -8.59 -11.87 -10.47
CA VAL A 48 -8.85 -10.90 -9.40
C VAL A 48 -9.26 -11.67 -8.15
N CYS A 49 -8.55 -11.50 -7.03
CA CYS A 49 -8.92 -12.09 -5.75
C CYS A 49 -9.31 -10.97 -4.78
N THR A 50 -10.53 -11.05 -4.25
CA THR A 50 -11.09 -9.96 -3.44
C THR A 50 -12.03 -10.44 -2.34
N ASN A 51 -12.17 -9.62 -1.30
CA ASN A 51 -13.17 -9.71 -0.25
C ASN A 51 -14.14 -8.51 -0.23
N ASN A 52 -14.16 -7.71 -1.31
CA ASN A 52 -14.91 -6.45 -1.39
C ASN A 52 -15.35 -6.15 -2.84
N ASP A 53 -16.22 -5.15 -3.01
CA ASP A 53 -16.79 -4.78 -4.32
C ASP A 53 -15.83 -3.94 -5.20
N ASN A 54 -14.90 -3.20 -4.61
CA ASN A 54 -14.07 -2.23 -5.33
C ASN A 54 -13.18 -2.87 -6.41
N ALA A 55 -12.68 -4.08 -6.15
CA ALA A 55 -11.80 -4.79 -7.08
C ALA A 55 -12.50 -5.26 -8.38
N TYR A 56 -13.83 -5.33 -8.38
CA TYR A 56 -14.60 -5.67 -9.59
C TYR A 56 -14.35 -4.67 -10.73
N LYS A 57 -14.08 -3.40 -10.39
CA LYS A 57 -13.75 -2.38 -11.39
C LYS A 57 -12.52 -2.77 -12.22
N THR A 58 -11.51 -3.35 -11.59
CA THR A 58 -10.31 -3.84 -12.31
C THR A 58 -10.65 -4.92 -13.32
N ALA A 59 -11.56 -5.84 -12.97
CA ALA A 59 -12.03 -6.85 -13.90
C ALA A 59 -12.86 -6.25 -15.06
N PHE A 60 -13.64 -5.18 -14.80
CA PHE A 60 -14.37 -4.46 -15.85
C PHE A 60 -13.42 -3.73 -16.80
N ASP A 61 -12.44 -3.03 -16.27
CA ASP A 61 -11.41 -2.36 -17.07
C ASP A 61 -10.68 -3.38 -17.96
N TRP A 62 -10.25 -4.49 -17.38
CA TRP A 62 -9.59 -5.58 -18.13
C TRP A 62 -10.46 -6.12 -19.25
N LYS A 63 -11.70 -6.52 -18.94
CA LYS A 63 -12.65 -7.07 -19.90
C LYS A 63 -12.96 -6.13 -21.05
N SER A 64 -13.08 -4.83 -20.77
CA SER A 64 -13.46 -3.81 -21.75
C SER A 64 -12.30 -3.34 -22.62
N LEU A 65 -11.09 -3.28 -22.07
CA LEU A 65 -9.95 -2.61 -22.70
C LEU A 65 -8.84 -3.57 -23.17
N ILE A 66 -8.76 -4.77 -22.60
CA ILE A 66 -7.70 -5.73 -22.89
C ILE A 66 -8.26 -6.95 -23.61
N ASN A 67 -8.93 -7.84 -22.87
CA ASN A 67 -9.49 -9.08 -23.43
C ASN A 67 -10.47 -9.79 -22.46
N ASP A 68 -11.00 -10.93 -22.91
CA ASP A 68 -11.98 -11.74 -22.19
C ASP A 68 -11.41 -12.63 -21.08
N GLN A 69 -10.10 -12.75 -20.97
CA GLN A 69 -9.47 -13.71 -20.06
C GLN A 69 -9.32 -13.09 -18.64
N VAL A 70 -10.44 -12.98 -17.96
CA VAL A 70 -10.51 -12.51 -16.57
C VAL A 70 -11.43 -13.41 -15.74
N THR A 71 -10.99 -13.76 -14.53
CA THR A 71 -11.76 -14.51 -13.54
C THR A 71 -11.72 -13.77 -12.21
N ILE A 72 -12.87 -13.60 -11.57
CA ILE A 72 -12.98 -13.05 -10.22
C ILE A 72 -13.11 -14.19 -9.22
N ILE A 73 -12.30 -14.18 -8.17
CA ILE A 73 -12.38 -15.04 -7.00
C ILE A 73 -12.81 -14.14 -5.84
N ASP A 74 -14.06 -14.25 -5.44
CA ASP A 74 -14.61 -13.49 -4.32
C ASP A 74 -14.71 -14.41 -3.10
N THR A 75 -14.02 -14.01 -2.01
CA THR A 75 -13.99 -14.81 -0.79
C THR A 75 -15.36 -14.87 -0.10
N ARG A 76 -16.24 -13.93 -0.38
CA ARG A 76 -17.60 -13.88 0.13
C ARG A 76 -18.50 -14.88 -0.61
N ARG A 77 -19.35 -15.61 0.12
CA ARG A 77 -20.16 -16.69 -0.46
C ARG A 77 -21.41 -16.22 -1.21
N ALA A 78 -22.11 -15.26 -0.64
CA ALA A 78 -23.40 -14.82 -1.18
C ALA A 78 -23.38 -13.29 -1.32
N VAL A 79 -22.88 -12.81 -2.45
CA VAL A 79 -22.88 -11.38 -2.77
C VAL A 79 -23.93 -11.14 -3.85
N GLN A 80 -24.92 -10.34 -3.51
CA GLN A 80 -25.91 -9.81 -4.45
C GLN A 80 -25.75 -8.30 -4.48
N SER A 81 -24.92 -7.81 -5.39
CA SER A 81 -24.66 -6.38 -5.55
C SER A 81 -24.69 -5.99 -7.02
N GLN A 82 -24.86 -4.70 -7.29
CA GLN A 82 -24.86 -4.18 -8.65
C GLN A 82 -23.58 -4.51 -9.42
N VAL A 83 -22.43 -4.58 -8.71
CA VAL A 83 -21.15 -4.94 -9.36
C VAL A 83 -21.12 -6.41 -9.78
N VAL A 84 -21.75 -7.31 -9.01
CA VAL A 84 -21.88 -8.72 -9.37
C VAL A 84 -22.79 -8.89 -10.58
N GLU A 85 -23.95 -8.21 -10.60
CA GLU A 85 -24.85 -8.25 -11.74
C GLU A 85 -24.20 -7.67 -13.01
N ARG A 86 -23.44 -6.59 -12.88
CA ARG A 86 -22.65 -6.04 -13.98
C ARG A 86 -21.60 -7.03 -14.48
N ALA A 87 -20.90 -7.72 -13.58
CA ALA A 87 -19.90 -8.73 -13.96
C ALA A 87 -20.54 -9.89 -14.73
N LYS A 88 -21.73 -10.37 -14.29
CA LYS A 88 -22.52 -11.38 -15.00
C LYS A 88 -22.95 -10.90 -16.40
N ALA A 89 -23.46 -9.67 -16.49
CA ALA A 89 -23.85 -9.06 -17.77
C ALA A 89 -22.66 -8.95 -18.75
N MET A 90 -21.46 -8.67 -18.24
CA MET A 90 -20.21 -8.68 -19.00
C MET A 90 -19.65 -10.08 -19.26
N ARG A 91 -20.33 -11.14 -18.82
CA ARG A 91 -19.89 -12.55 -18.93
C ARG A 91 -18.53 -12.82 -18.30
N ILE A 92 -18.23 -12.13 -17.19
CA ILE A 92 -17.02 -12.39 -16.39
C ILE A 92 -17.30 -13.60 -15.49
N LYS A 93 -16.38 -14.56 -15.48
CA LYS A 93 -16.46 -15.72 -14.58
C LYS A 93 -16.21 -15.27 -13.14
N ILE A 94 -17.16 -15.58 -12.24
CA ILE A 94 -17.04 -15.30 -10.80
C ILE A 94 -17.08 -16.62 -10.04
N ILE A 95 -16.17 -16.80 -9.09
CA ILE A 95 -16.09 -17.95 -8.18
C ILE A 95 -16.26 -17.41 -6.76
N HIS A 96 -17.45 -17.55 -6.22
CA HIS A 96 -17.78 -17.07 -4.87
C HIS A 96 -17.37 -18.06 -3.78
N GLY A 97 -17.09 -17.56 -2.58
CA GLY A 97 -16.73 -18.35 -1.41
C GLY A 97 -15.41 -19.10 -1.55
N HIS A 98 -14.51 -18.62 -2.39
CA HIS A 98 -13.22 -19.23 -2.63
C HIS A 98 -12.09 -18.22 -2.40
N GLY A 99 -10.89 -18.71 -2.11
CA GLY A 99 -9.68 -17.89 -1.98
C GLY A 99 -8.48 -18.50 -2.67
N ILE A 100 -7.52 -17.68 -3.03
CA ILE A 100 -6.21 -18.13 -3.50
C ILE A 100 -5.44 -18.64 -2.27
N ILE A 101 -5.13 -19.92 -2.24
CA ILE A 101 -4.36 -20.50 -1.13
C ILE A 101 -2.86 -20.50 -1.42
N GLU A 102 -2.47 -20.56 -2.70
CA GLU A 102 -1.07 -20.55 -3.13
C GLU A 102 -0.95 -20.05 -4.57
N ALA A 103 0.04 -19.20 -4.85
CA ALA A 103 0.44 -18.88 -6.21
C ALA A 103 1.59 -19.80 -6.67
N LYS A 104 1.57 -20.18 -7.95
CA LYS A 104 2.56 -21.05 -8.57
C LYS A 104 3.31 -20.35 -9.68
N GLY A 105 4.62 -20.53 -9.69
CA GLY A 105 5.53 -19.99 -10.69
C GLY A 105 6.97 -20.08 -10.21
N ARG A 106 7.90 -19.58 -11.03
CA ARG A 106 9.31 -19.49 -10.64
C ARG A 106 9.84 -18.05 -10.75
N THR A 107 9.77 -17.46 -11.91
CA THR A 107 10.19 -16.08 -12.18
C THR A 107 9.01 -15.10 -12.24
N ARG A 108 7.79 -15.63 -12.33
CA ARG A 108 6.52 -14.91 -12.34
C ARG A 108 5.38 -15.89 -12.08
N VAL A 109 4.22 -15.38 -11.71
CA VAL A 109 3.01 -16.21 -11.55
C VAL A 109 2.63 -16.87 -12.87
N LYS A 110 2.22 -18.13 -12.82
CA LYS A 110 1.71 -18.93 -13.96
C LYS A 110 0.35 -19.53 -13.68
N SER A 111 0.03 -19.74 -12.42
CA SER A 111 -1.27 -20.24 -11.97
C SER A 111 -1.47 -19.94 -10.49
N VAL A 112 -2.69 -20.11 -10.02
CA VAL A 112 -3.06 -20.03 -8.61
C VAL A 112 -3.86 -21.28 -8.23
N LEU A 113 -3.63 -21.78 -7.01
CA LEU A 113 -4.49 -22.77 -6.37
C LEU A 113 -5.60 -22.05 -5.63
N VAL A 114 -6.83 -22.42 -5.94
CA VAL A 114 -8.04 -21.80 -5.41
C VAL A 114 -8.85 -22.87 -4.70
N ALA A 115 -9.25 -22.62 -3.46
CA ALA A 115 -10.04 -23.57 -2.67
C ALA A 115 -11.29 -22.90 -2.08
N PRO A 116 -12.37 -23.68 -1.85
CA PRO A 116 -13.56 -23.20 -1.18
C PRO A 116 -13.26 -22.92 0.30
N LEU A 117 -13.76 -21.78 0.79
CA LEU A 117 -13.59 -21.30 2.14
C LEU A 117 -14.86 -21.46 2.98
N CYS A 118 -14.73 -21.63 4.27
CA CYS A 118 -15.85 -21.53 5.22
C CYS A 118 -16.45 -20.10 5.22
N MET A 119 -17.58 -19.89 5.92
CA MET A 119 -18.26 -18.58 5.94
C MET A 119 -17.39 -17.44 6.46
N SER A 120 -16.51 -17.70 7.43
CA SER A 120 -15.57 -16.70 7.94
C SER A 120 -14.37 -16.46 7.02
N GLY A 121 -14.15 -17.30 6.02
CA GLY A 121 -12.95 -17.26 5.15
C GLY A 121 -11.69 -17.83 5.78
N LYS A 122 -11.72 -18.24 7.04
CA LYS A 122 -10.52 -18.62 7.82
C LYS A 122 -10.12 -20.10 7.66
N GLU A 123 -10.95 -20.93 7.01
CA GLU A 123 -10.70 -22.37 6.83
C GLU A 123 -11.03 -22.82 5.42
N ILE A 124 -10.24 -23.78 4.93
CA ILE A 124 -10.49 -24.47 3.66
C ILE A 124 -11.46 -25.62 3.93
N ILE A 125 -12.52 -25.74 3.13
CA ILE A 125 -13.56 -26.76 3.34
C ILE A 125 -13.68 -27.77 2.18
N GLY A 126 -12.75 -27.76 1.23
CA GLY A 126 -12.77 -28.67 0.09
C GLY A 126 -11.45 -28.70 -0.67
N GLU A 127 -11.43 -29.36 -1.78
CA GLU A 127 -10.25 -29.53 -2.62
C GLU A 127 -9.89 -28.24 -3.39
N ALA A 128 -8.61 -28.06 -3.63
CA ALA A 128 -8.13 -26.95 -4.44
C ALA A 128 -8.18 -27.26 -5.93
N THR A 129 -8.52 -26.24 -6.71
CA THR A 129 -8.48 -26.27 -8.17
C THR A 129 -7.42 -25.29 -8.68
N GLU A 130 -6.67 -25.69 -9.69
CA GLU A 130 -5.66 -24.83 -10.31
C GLU A 130 -6.29 -23.96 -11.41
N ILE A 131 -6.02 -22.66 -11.39
CA ILE A 131 -6.43 -21.68 -12.39
C ILE A 131 -5.18 -21.06 -13.01
N TYR A 132 -5.00 -21.24 -14.33
CA TYR A 132 -3.88 -20.65 -15.06
C TYR A 132 -4.09 -19.16 -15.29
N CYS A 133 -3.10 -18.37 -14.90
CA CYS A 133 -3.07 -16.92 -15.08
C CYS A 133 -1.62 -16.44 -15.14
N ASP A 134 -1.42 -15.25 -15.68
CA ASP A 134 -0.10 -14.61 -15.68
C ASP A 134 -0.11 -13.23 -14.97
N VAL A 135 -1.29 -12.83 -14.45
CA VAL A 135 -1.48 -11.67 -13.57
C VAL A 135 -2.46 -12.02 -12.48
N VAL A 136 -2.15 -11.63 -11.26
CA VAL A 136 -3.07 -11.69 -10.11
C VAL A 136 -3.26 -10.28 -9.56
N ALA A 137 -4.51 -9.81 -9.54
CA ALA A 137 -4.90 -8.59 -8.86
C ALA A 137 -5.53 -8.94 -7.50
N THR A 138 -5.03 -8.36 -6.42
CA THR A 138 -5.54 -8.66 -5.07
C THR A 138 -6.06 -7.40 -4.40
N SER A 139 -7.18 -7.52 -3.68
CA SER A 139 -7.77 -6.44 -2.88
C SER A 139 -8.37 -6.99 -1.60
N GLY A 140 -7.82 -6.58 -0.48
CA GLY A 140 -8.27 -6.93 0.89
C GLY A 140 -9.04 -5.80 1.59
N GLY A 141 -9.55 -4.83 0.83
CA GLY A 141 -10.19 -3.62 1.35
C GLY A 141 -9.24 -2.43 1.42
N TRP A 142 -9.62 -1.42 2.19
CA TRP A 142 -8.92 -0.14 2.26
C TRP A 142 -8.45 0.17 3.68
N SER A 143 -7.32 0.85 3.80
CA SER A 143 -6.79 1.38 5.05
C SER A 143 -6.71 2.90 4.97
N ALA A 144 -7.39 3.60 5.87
CA ALA A 144 -7.33 5.05 5.94
C ALA A 144 -5.89 5.52 6.24
N ALA A 145 -5.46 6.59 5.57
CA ALA A 145 -4.13 7.16 5.74
C ALA A 145 -4.05 8.03 7.01
N VAL A 146 -4.02 7.39 8.18
CA VAL A 146 -4.05 8.03 9.50
C VAL A 146 -2.69 8.52 10.00
N HIS A 147 -1.64 8.40 9.18
CA HIS A 147 -0.26 8.67 9.60
C HIS A 147 -0.05 10.12 10.05
N LEU A 148 -0.53 11.11 9.26
CA LEU A 148 -0.36 12.52 9.59
C LEU A 148 -1.20 12.94 10.79
N SER A 149 -2.43 12.43 10.94
CA SER A 149 -3.24 12.70 12.11
C SER A 149 -2.58 12.18 13.39
N SER A 150 -1.89 11.06 13.31
CA SER A 150 -1.20 10.44 14.44
C SER A 150 0.04 11.23 14.92
N GLN A 151 0.60 12.12 14.09
CA GLN A 151 1.76 12.96 14.48
C GLN A 151 1.42 13.95 15.61
N THR A 152 0.16 14.21 15.87
CA THR A 152 -0.28 15.00 17.02
C THR A 152 -0.25 14.26 18.35
N GLY A 153 0.20 13.00 18.35
CA GLY A 153 0.28 12.13 19.53
C GLY A 153 -1.00 11.32 19.81
N VAL A 154 -2.02 11.47 18.98
CA VAL A 154 -3.28 10.73 19.13
C VAL A 154 -3.22 9.39 18.40
N LYS A 155 -3.52 8.31 19.12
CA LYS A 155 -3.59 6.97 18.53
C LYS A 155 -4.82 6.84 17.65
N PRO A 156 -4.68 6.22 16.46
CA PRO A 156 -5.82 5.82 15.66
C PRO A 156 -6.70 4.80 16.38
N VAL A 157 -7.99 4.81 16.06
CA VAL A 157 -9.00 3.93 16.65
C VAL A 157 -9.49 2.95 15.59
N TRP A 158 -9.56 1.67 15.94
CA TRP A 158 -10.08 0.65 15.03
C TRP A 158 -11.60 0.75 14.90
N ASN A 159 -12.10 0.67 13.67
CA ASN A 159 -13.51 0.61 13.35
C ASN A 159 -13.82 -0.73 12.64
N ASN A 160 -14.65 -1.55 13.29
CA ASN A 160 -15.04 -2.88 12.79
C ASN A 160 -15.95 -2.81 11.54
N GLU A 161 -16.73 -1.74 11.35
CA GLU A 161 -17.64 -1.64 10.22
C GLU A 161 -16.90 -1.45 8.91
N ILE A 162 -15.82 -0.67 8.93
CA ILE A 162 -15.00 -0.37 7.76
C ILE A 162 -13.70 -1.16 7.71
N LEU A 163 -13.43 -1.99 8.72
CA LEU A 163 -12.20 -2.78 8.89
C LEU A 163 -10.92 -1.95 8.68
N SER A 164 -10.88 -0.77 9.27
CA SER A 164 -9.77 0.18 9.16
C SER A 164 -9.58 0.97 10.45
N PHE A 165 -8.37 1.47 10.66
CA PHE A 165 -8.13 2.50 11.66
C PHE A 165 -8.64 3.85 11.16
N GLN A 166 -9.27 4.59 12.05
CA GLN A 166 -9.67 5.99 11.84
C GLN A 166 -8.85 6.92 12.73
N PRO A 167 -8.74 8.22 12.37
CA PRO A 167 -8.13 9.21 13.25
C PRO A 167 -8.80 9.23 14.62
N GLY A 168 -8.02 9.26 15.68
CA GLY A 168 -8.52 9.53 17.02
C GLY A 168 -8.91 11.01 17.19
N GLN A 169 -9.39 11.37 18.38
CA GLN A 169 -9.80 12.74 18.69
C GLN A 169 -8.59 13.69 18.65
N ALA A 170 -8.61 14.63 17.70
CA ALA A 170 -7.52 15.58 17.51
C ALA A 170 -7.35 16.50 18.73
N VAL A 171 -6.11 16.68 19.20
CA VAL A 171 -5.74 17.62 20.27
C VAL A 171 -5.37 19.00 19.75
N GLN A 172 -5.11 19.12 18.45
CA GLN A 172 -4.80 20.37 17.76
C GLN A 172 -5.94 20.77 16.82
N SER A 173 -5.92 22.00 16.29
CA SER A 173 -6.86 22.47 15.27
C SER A 173 -6.68 21.74 13.95
N GLN A 174 -7.00 20.45 13.94
CA GLN A 174 -6.87 19.52 12.83
C GLN A 174 -8.18 18.79 12.60
N LYS A 175 -8.55 18.59 11.35
CA LYS A 175 -9.66 17.75 10.89
C LYS A 175 -9.20 16.79 9.81
N SER A 176 -9.65 15.55 9.87
CA SER A 176 -9.46 14.58 8.79
C SER A 176 -10.78 14.44 8.02
N VAL A 177 -10.70 14.31 6.69
CA VAL A 177 -11.88 14.26 5.81
C VAL A 177 -11.72 13.21 4.71
N GLY A 178 -12.84 12.68 4.26
CA GLY A 178 -12.88 11.69 3.19
C GLY A 178 -12.27 10.36 3.59
N ALA A 179 -11.59 9.67 2.68
CA ALA A 179 -11.12 8.30 2.90
C ALA A 179 -10.10 8.15 4.05
N CYS A 180 -9.34 9.19 4.39
CA CYS A 180 -8.47 9.15 5.57
C CYS A 180 -9.24 9.26 6.90
N ASN A 181 -10.52 9.60 6.83
CA ASN A 181 -11.46 9.60 7.96
C ASN A 181 -12.40 8.37 7.95
N GLY A 182 -12.24 7.47 6.95
CA GLY A 182 -13.03 6.24 6.82
C GLY A 182 -14.21 6.32 5.88
N SER A 183 -14.43 7.44 5.18
CA SER A 183 -15.43 7.58 4.12
C SER A 183 -14.83 7.04 2.82
N PHE A 184 -15.14 5.81 2.42
CA PHE A 184 -14.50 5.20 1.23
C PHE A 184 -15.27 5.39 -0.07
N GLU A 185 -16.54 5.82 0.01
CA GLU A 185 -17.35 6.12 -1.17
C GLU A 185 -17.11 7.56 -1.65
N LEU A 186 -17.06 7.76 -2.97
CA LEU A 186 -16.73 9.06 -3.55
C LEU A 186 -17.71 10.17 -3.12
N LYS A 187 -19.00 9.86 -3.08
CA LYS A 187 -20.04 10.79 -2.65
C LYS A 187 -19.80 11.24 -1.22
N GLU A 188 -19.58 10.29 -0.30
CA GLU A 188 -19.31 10.56 1.11
C GLU A 188 -18.03 11.41 1.28
N CYS A 189 -16.96 11.11 0.52
CA CYS A 189 -15.74 11.91 0.55
C CYS A 189 -15.98 13.37 0.16
N ILE A 190 -16.81 13.62 -0.84
CA ILE A 190 -17.12 14.97 -1.33
C ILE A 190 -17.99 15.71 -0.32
N GLU A 191 -19.03 15.06 0.19
CA GLU A 191 -19.94 15.64 1.21
C GLU A 191 -19.18 15.98 2.49
N ASP A 192 -18.32 15.10 2.97
CA ASP A 192 -17.46 15.30 4.13
C ASP A 192 -16.49 16.47 3.91
N GLY A 193 -15.83 16.53 2.76
CA GLY A 193 -14.94 17.64 2.39
C GLY A 193 -15.64 19.00 2.36
N ILE A 194 -16.84 19.07 1.76
CA ILE A 194 -17.65 20.29 1.69
C ILE A 194 -18.08 20.71 3.11
N SER A 195 -18.59 19.78 3.90
CA SER A 195 -19.09 20.03 5.25
C SER A 195 -18.00 20.57 6.16
N VAL A 196 -16.86 19.87 6.21
CA VAL A 196 -15.73 20.25 7.06
C VAL A 196 -15.10 21.55 6.58
N GLY A 197 -14.94 21.75 5.26
CA GLY A 197 -14.41 23.00 4.70
C GLY A 197 -15.26 24.20 5.08
N ALA A 198 -16.60 24.09 4.96
CA ALA A 198 -17.52 25.15 5.34
C ALA A 198 -17.52 25.43 6.85
N SER A 199 -17.47 24.38 7.68
CA SER A 199 -17.44 24.52 9.14
C SER A 199 -16.17 25.18 9.64
N GLU A 200 -15.01 24.83 9.06
CA GLU A 200 -13.72 25.42 9.43
C GLU A 200 -13.61 26.89 8.94
N ALA A 201 -14.10 27.20 7.74
CA ALA A 201 -14.17 28.59 7.26
C ALA A 201 -14.99 29.45 8.23
N LYS A 202 -16.19 28.99 8.63
CA LYS A 202 -17.05 29.69 9.59
C LYS A 202 -16.35 29.85 10.95
N ARG A 203 -15.69 28.81 11.46
CA ARG A 203 -14.93 28.86 12.72
C ARG A 203 -13.83 29.93 12.72
N LEU A 204 -13.22 30.14 11.54
CA LEU A 204 -12.16 31.14 11.34
C LEU A 204 -12.67 32.53 11.00
N GLY A 205 -14.01 32.77 11.06
CA GLY A 205 -14.61 34.08 10.83
C GLY A 205 -14.88 34.42 9.34
N PHE A 206 -14.78 33.42 8.43
CA PHE A 206 -15.13 33.62 7.04
C PHE A 206 -16.58 33.22 6.77
N GLU A 207 -17.27 33.99 5.91
CA GLU A 207 -18.57 33.58 5.41
C GLU A 207 -18.41 32.42 4.43
N SER A 208 -19.03 31.27 4.74
CA SER A 208 -19.09 30.16 3.81
C SER A 208 -20.26 30.36 2.85
N GLY A 209 -19.99 30.63 1.59
CA GLY A 209 -21.02 30.56 0.54
C GLY A 209 -21.56 29.13 0.41
N LYS A 210 -22.81 28.99 -0.07
CA LYS A 210 -23.33 27.68 -0.46
C LYS A 210 -22.46 27.10 -1.57
N PRO A 211 -22.18 25.78 -1.60
CA PRO A 211 -21.47 25.16 -2.70
C PRO A 211 -22.14 25.51 -4.01
N LYS A 212 -21.38 26.03 -4.97
CA LYS A 212 -21.91 26.50 -6.26
C LYS A 212 -22.43 25.39 -7.18
N GLN A 213 -22.09 24.14 -6.88
CA GLN A 213 -22.53 22.98 -7.67
C GLN A 213 -23.05 21.88 -6.73
N LYS A 214 -24.27 21.41 -7.02
CA LYS A 214 -24.69 20.07 -6.56
C LYS A 214 -24.01 19.07 -7.48
N ILE A 215 -23.12 18.26 -6.92
CA ILE A 215 -22.55 17.15 -7.64
C ILE A 215 -23.55 16.00 -7.53
N ASP A 216 -24.23 15.73 -8.64
CA ASP A 216 -25.12 14.58 -8.74
C ASP A 216 -24.25 13.35 -9.06
N LEU A 217 -23.94 12.60 -8.03
CA LEU A 217 -23.28 11.31 -8.17
C LEU A 217 -24.34 10.24 -8.03
N SER A 218 -24.53 9.46 -9.09
CA SER A 218 -25.29 8.23 -9.00
C SER A 218 -24.70 7.35 -7.92
N GLU A 219 -25.52 6.96 -6.95
CA GLU A 219 -25.09 6.14 -5.81
C GLU A 219 -24.76 4.73 -6.30
N ASN A 220 -23.48 4.42 -6.45
CA ASN A 220 -22.99 3.05 -6.43
C ASN A 220 -22.49 2.74 -5.02
N LYS A 221 -23.38 2.76 -4.04
CA LYS A 221 -23.02 2.36 -2.68
C LYS A 221 -22.70 0.86 -2.69
N SER A 222 -21.57 0.49 -2.10
CA SER A 222 -21.27 -0.92 -1.86
C SER A 222 -22.36 -1.50 -0.97
N GLU A 223 -23.15 -2.42 -1.52
CA GLU A 223 -24.29 -3.03 -0.82
C GLU A 223 -23.84 -4.10 0.18
N HIS A 224 -22.60 -4.55 0.06
CA HIS A 224 -22.04 -5.60 0.90
C HIS A 224 -20.75 -5.15 1.57
N PRO A 225 -20.64 -5.34 2.89
CA PRO A 225 -19.44 -5.00 3.64
C PRO A 225 -18.24 -5.82 3.14
N THR A 226 -17.07 -5.24 3.31
CA THR A 226 -15.80 -5.98 3.16
C THR A 226 -15.77 -7.13 4.18
N GLN A 227 -15.42 -8.33 3.74
CA GLN A 227 -15.26 -9.46 4.66
C GLN A 227 -13.99 -9.28 5.53
N GLU A 228 -14.09 -9.58 6.83
CA GLU A 228 -12.95 -9.57 7.74
C GLU A 228 -12.00 -10.73 7.44
N LEU A 229 -11.15 -10.52 6.42
CA LEU A 229 -10.17 -11.50 5.97
C LEU A 229 -8.89 -10.78 5.53
N PHE A 230 -7.79 -11.06 6.20
CA PHE A 230 -6.49 -10.41 5.99
C PHE A 230 -5.43 -11.37 5.45
N CYS A 231 -5.51 -12.64 5.88
CA CYS A 231 -4.63 -13.71 5.46
C CYS A 231 -5.48 -14.92 5.06
N LEU A 232 -5.27 -15.39 3.84
CA LEU A 232 -5.96 -16.57 3.32
C LEU A 232 -5.37 -17.85 3.93
N PRO A 233 -6.20 -18.84 4.24
CA PRO A 233 -5.73 -20.09 4.83
C PRO A 233 -4.93 -20.91 3.83
N HIS A 234 -4.09 -21.81 4.37
CA HIS A 234 -3.39 -22.82 3.61
C HIS A 234 -3.60 -24.21 4.25
N PHE A 235 -3.44 -25.30 3.49
CA PHE A 235 -3.54 -26.67 4.02
C PHE A 235 -2.50 -27.01 5.09
N LYS A 236 -1.37 -26.31 5.06
CA LYS A 236 -0.31 -26.41 6.09
C LYS A 236 -0.39 -25.20 7.02
N SER A 237 0.10 -25.36 8.24
CA SER A 237 0.28 -24.23 9.17
C SER A 237 1.19 -23.14 8.57
N LEU A 238 1.08 -21.89 9.04
CA LEU A 238 1.90 -20.76 8.57
C LEU A 238 3.41 -21.05 8.61
N SER A 239 3.87 -21.79 9.62
CA SER A 239 5.27 -22.18 9.76
C SER A 239 5.76 -23.23 8.76
N ARG A 240 4.85 -23.98 8.11
CA ARG A 240 5.16 -25.06 7.16
C ARG A 240 4.67 -24.79 5.74
N ALA A 241 3.80 -23.82 5.55
CA ALA A 241 3.34 -23.36 4.25
C ALA A 241 4.46 -22.64 3.50
N PRO A 242 4.37 -22.50 2.17
CA PRO A 242 5.20 -21.54 1.47
C PRO A 242 5.01 -20.14 2.06
N LYS A 243 6.03 -19.29 1.96
CA LYS A 243 6.03 -17.97 2.60
C LYS A 243 4.83 -17.15 2.16
N GLN A 244 4.21 -16.51 3.14
CA GLN A 244 3.09 -15.59 2.97
C GLN A 244 3.57 -14.20 3.39
N PHE A 245 3.98 -13.39 2.42
CA PHE A 245 4.57 -12.08 2.69
C PHE A 245 3.51 -11.08 3.12
N VAL A 246 3.76 -10.43 4.24
CA VAL A 246 2.95 -9.35 4.81
C VAL A 246 3.57 -8.00 4.49
N ASP A 247 4.88 -7.87 4.70
CA ASP A 247 5.68 -6.71 4.32
C ASP A 247 6.73 -7.14 3.29
N GLN A 248 6.52 -6.73 2.04
CA GLN A 248 7.40 -7.10 0.92
C GLN A 248 8.67 -6.23 0.84
N GLN A 249 8.73 -5.11 1.56
CA GLN A 249 9.94 -4.28 1.59
C GLN A 249 11.01 -4.86 2.51
N LEU A 250 10.59 -5.57 3.55
CA LEU A 250 11.47 -6.11 4.59
C LEU A 250 11.30 -7.62 4.80
N ASP A 251 10.68 -8.29 3.84
CA ASP A 251 10.49 -9.75 3.79
C ASP A 251 9.79 -10.33 5.04
N VAL A 252 8.91 -9.56 5.69
CA VAL A 252 8.15 -10.03 6.85
C VAL A 252 7.02 -10.95 6.39
N THR A 253 6.96 -12.15 6.95
CA THR A 253 5.96 -13.16 6.63
C THR A 253 4.94 -13.34 7.75
N ALA A 254 3.78 -13.90 7.43
CA ALA A 254 2.79 -14.29 8.43
C ALA A 254 3.38 -15.28 9.46
N GLY A 255 4.21 -16.21 9.00
CA GLY A 255 4.92 -17.16 9.87
C GLY A 255 5.91 -16.50 10.83
N SER A 256 6.59 -15.40 10.43
CA SER A 256 7.49 -14.66 11.33
C SER A 256 6.73 -13.88 12.41
N ILE A 257 5.52 -13.38 12.09
CA ILE A 257 4.65 -12.74 13.09
C ILE A 257 4.09 -13.75 14.07
N GLU A 258 3.65 -14.92 13.58
CA GLU A 258 3.21 -16.03 14.45
C GLU A 258 4.34 -16.51 15.37
N LEU A 259 5.58 -16.61 14.84
CA LEU A 259 6.75 -16.95 15.63
C LEU A 259 7.00 -15.92 16.74
N ALA A 260 6.94 -14.63 16.43
CA ALA A 260 7.11 -13.56 17.42
C ALA A 260 6.08 -13.71 18.57
N ALA A 261 4.79 -13.95 18.25
CA ALA A 261 3.75 -14.18 19.25
C ALA A 261 4.05 -15.40 20.11
N ARG A 262 4.49 -16.51 19.51
CA ARG A 262 4.85 -17.75 20.24
C ARG A 262 6.06 -17.56 21.17
N GLU A 263 6.99 -16.66 20.81
CA GLU A 263 8.14 -16.29 21.65
C GLU A 263 7.80 -15.26 22.74
N GLY A 264 6.52 -14.87 22.87
CA GLY A 264 6.03 -14.02 23.95
C GLY A 264 5.98 -12.54 23.62
N PHE A 265 6.17 -12.14 22.35
CA PHE A 265 5.99 -10.74 21.93
C PHE A 265 4.50 -10.43 21.72
N GLU A 266 3.87 -9.82 22.70
CA GLU A 266 2.45 -9.46 22.64
C GLU A 266 2.22 -8.03 22.13
N SER A 267 3.16 -7.12 22.41
CA SER A 267 3.05 -5.73 21.98
C SER A 267 3.39 -5.59 20.50
N VAL A 268 2.51 -4.94 19.74
CA VAL A 268 2.71 -4.65 18.33
C VAL A 268 4.03 -3.89 18.05
N GLU A 269 4.45 -3.03 18.97
CA GLU A 269 5.74 -2.30 18.87
C GLU A 269 6.95 -3.22 19.04
N HIS A 270 6.84 -4.27 19.87
CA HIS A 270 7.91 -5.26 20.02
C HIS A 270 7.94 -6.21 18.81
N VAL A 271 6.78 -6.69 18.34
CA VAL A 271 6.69 -7.50 17.12
C VAL A 271 7.25 -6.75 15.91
N LYS A 272 6.97 -5.45 15.79
CA LYS A 272 7.56 -4.57 14.78
C LYS A 272 9.09 -4.60 14.82
N ARG A 273 9.70 -4.49 16.00
CA ARG A 273 11.17 -4.50 16.16
C ARG A 273 11.78 -5.87 15.93
N TYR A 274 11.08 -6.92 16.32
CA TYR A 274 11.53 -8.30 16.14
C TYR A 274 11.50 -8.73 14.67
N THR A 275 10.45 -8.36 13.95
CA THR A 275 10.21 -8.79 12.56
C THR A 275 10.61 -7.76 11.50
N ALA A 276 10.83 -6.50 11.88
CA ALA A 276 10.94 -5.33 11.02
C ALA A 276 9.63 -4.91 10.30
N LEU A 277 8.46 -5.41 10.71
CA LEU A 277 7.15 -5.05 10.15
C LEU A 277 6.94 -3.53 10.14
N GLY A 278 6.72 -2.95 8.96
CA GLY A 278 6.44 -1.53 8.79
C GLY A 278 7.64 -0.60 9.02
N PHE A 279 8.87 -1.10 8.96
CA PHE A 279 10.09 -0.29 9.04
C PHE A 279 10.49 0.32 7.70
N GLY A 280 9.96 -0.18 6.60
CA GLY A 280 10.28 0.28 5.26
C GLY A 280 9.87 1.73 5.01
N THR A 281 10.20 2.24 3.83
CA THR A 281 9.93 3.63 3.42
C THR A 281 8.45 3.95 3.33
N ASP A 282 7.59 2.94 3.15
CA ASP A 282 6.13 3.08 3.17
C ASP A 282 5.54 3.21 4.59
N GLN A 283 6.34 2.99 5.64
CA GLN A 283 5.94 3.02 7.05
C GLN A 283 4.74 2.09 7.34
N GLY A 284 4.71 0.93 6.67
CA GLY A 284 3.68 -0.09 6.86
C GLY A 284 2.30 0.25 6.31
N LYS A 285 2.19 1.18 5.35
CA LYS A 285 0.91 1.57 4.75
C LYS A 285 0.15 0.40 4.15
N LEU A 286 0.85 -0.57 3.56
CA LEU A 286 0.25 -1.77 2.96
C LEU A 286 0.25 -2.98 3.91
N SER A 287 1.17 -3.03 4.87
CA SER A 287 1.48 -4.23 5.66
C SER A 287 0.91 -4.21 7.08
N ASN A 288 0.86 -3.04 7.73
CA ASN A 288 0.58 -2.97 9.17
C ASN A 288 -0.76 -3.57 9.57
N VAL A 289 -1.86 -3.26 8.87
CA VAL A 289 -3.19 -3.77 9.22
C VAL A 289 -3.23 -5.29 9.09
N ASN A 290 -2.69 -5.86 8.01
CA ASN A 290 -2.59 -7.30 7.83
C ASN A 290 -1.71 -7.94 8.91
N GLY A 291 -0.57 -7.34 9.23
CA GLY A 291 0.33 -7.83 10.28
C GLY A 291 -0.31 -7.82 11.67
N MET A 292 -1.04 -6.77 12.01
CA MET A 292 -1.79 -6.66 13.26
C MET A 292 -2.92 -7.67 13.35
N ALA A 293 -3.65 -7.91 12.26
CA ALA A 293 -4.70 -8.92 12.22
C ALA A 293 -4.14 -10.34 12.42
N ILE A 294 -2.99 -10.65 11.83
CA ILE A 294 -2.30 -11.93 12.02
C ILE A 294 -1.82 -12.06 13.47
N LEU A 295 -1.22 -11.01 14.04
CA LEU A 295 -0.80 -10.99 15.44
C LEU A 295 -1.99 -11.15 16.39
N ALA A 296 -3.08 -10.41 16.15
CA ALA A 296 -4.31 -10.50 16.93
C ALA A 296 -4.84 -11.94 16.96
N ASN A 297 -4.90 -12.59 15.79
CA ASN A 297 -5.34 -13.98 15.67
C ASN A 297 -4.39 -14.93 16.44
N ALA A 298 -3.07 -14.74 16.34
CA ALA A 298 -2.09 -15.57 17.04
C ALA A 298 -2.17 -15.44 18.59
N LEU A 299 -2.57 -14.26 19.08
CA LEU A 299 -2.74 -13.96 20.51
C LEU A 299 -4.16 -14.22 21.05
N GLY A 300 -5.11 -14.59 20.18
CA GLY A 300 -6.52 -14.71 20.57
C GLY A 300 -7.16 -13.38 21.00
N LYS A 301 -6.68 -12.25 20.46
CA LYS A 301 -7.14 -10.88 20.73
C LYS A 301 -7.88 -10.30 19.52
N SER A 302 -8.65 -9.25 19.72
CA SER A 302 -9.17 -8.43 18.62
C SER A 302 -8.08 -7.51 18.05
N ILE A 303 -8.29 -6.99 16.83
CA ILE A 303 -7.39 -5.97 16.24
C ILE A 303 -7.40 -4.69 17.08
N ALA A 304 -8.55 -4.32 17.63
CA ALA A 304 -8.67 -3.16 18.52
C ALA A 304 -7.80 -3.27 19.77
N GLU A 305 -7.78 -4.43 20.42
CA GLU A 305 -6.96 -4.71 21.60
C GLU A 305 -5.46 -4.82 21.27
N THR A 306 -5.12 -5.36 20.10
CA THR A 306 -3.74 -5.44 19.60
C THR A 306 -3.21 -4.03 19.29
N GLY A 307 -4.06 -3.15 18.77
CA GLY A 307 -3.74 -1.75 18.48
C GLY A 307 -2.90 -1.57 17.21
N THR A 308 -2.28 -0.41 17.09
CA THR A 308 -1.43 -0.06 15.95
C THR A 308 -0.07 0.45 16.40
N THR A 309 0.92 0.36 15.50
CA THR A 309 2.24 0.93 15.71
C THR A 309 2.20 2.46 15.65
N MET A 310 3.17 3.12 16.30
CA MET A 310 3.39 4.56 16.09
C MET A 310 4.08 4.81 14.75
N PHE A 311 3.51 5.75 14.00
CA PHE A 311 4.08 6.16 12.72
C PHE A 311 5.18 7.20 12.91
N ARG A 312 6.25 7.09 12.12
CA ARG A 312 7.36 8.05 12.14
C ARG A 312 6.99 9.31 11.35
N PRO A 313 7.66 10.49 11.64
CA PRO A 313 7.35 11.75 10.97
C PRO A 313 7.49 11.73 9.46
N ALA A 314 8.40 10.94 8.90
CA ALA A 314 8.58 10.78 7.47
C ALA A 314 7.39 10.01 6.85
N TYR A 315 6.30 10.71 6.58
CA TYR A 315 5.11 10.16 5.94
C TYR A 315 5.39 9.64 4.52
N THR A 316 6.23 10.33 3.78
CA THR A 316 6.78 9.91 2.49
C THR A 316 8.30 10.03 2.51
N PRO A 317 9.04 9.24 1.73
CA PRO A 317 10.48 9.41 1.59
C PRO A 317 10.80 10.86 1.18
N THR A 318 11.64 11.52 1.96
CA THR A 318 12.05 12.91 1.72
C THR A 318 13.50 12.93 1.30
N THR A 319 13.80 13.51 0.16
CA THR A 319 15.17 13.67 -0.33
C THR A 319 15.93 14.75 0.46
N PHE A 320 17.23 14.63 0.54
CA PHE A 320 18.06 15.67 1.13
C PHE A 320 17.91 17.03 0.44
N GLY A 321 17.70 17.03 -0.88
CA GLY A 321 17.43 18.25 -1.63
C GLY A 321 16.14 18.96 -1.19
N ALA A 322 15.08 18.21 -0.88
CA ALA A 322 13.83 18.78 -0.35
C ALA A 322 14.03 19.37 1.07
N ILE A 323 14.84 18.73 1.91
CA ILE A 323 15.17 19.23 3.26
C ILE A 323 16.03 20.48 3.18
N ALA A 324 17.04 20.50 2.31
CA ALA A 324 17.93 21.66 2.11
C ALA A 324 17.19 22.88 1.55
N GLY A 325 16.13 22.66 0.77
CA GLY A 325 15.36 23.74 0.14
C GLY A 325 16.11 24.42 -1.01
N ARG A 326 15.77 25.69 -1.28
CA ARG A 326 16.34 26.46 -2.40
C ARG A 326 17.65 27.18 -2.04
N GLU A 327 17.89 27.46 -0.77
CA GLU A 327 19.06 28.16 -0.28
C GLU A 327 20.23 27.19 -0.05
N VAL A 328 20.77 26.70 -1.16
CA VAL A 328 21.95 25.82 -1.14
C VAL A 328 23.20 26.70 -1.09
N LYS A 329 23.84 26.78 0.05
CA LYS A 329 25.08 27.48 0.27
C LYS A 329 26.29 26.56 0.06
N GLU A 330 27.50 27.14 0.08
CA GLU A 330 28.74 26.39 -0.14
C GLU A 330 28.93 25.16 0.78
N LEU A 331 28.40 25.22 2.00
CA LEU A 331 28.47 24.11 2.95
C LEU A 331 27.53 22.96 2.66
N PHE A 332 26.58 23.09 1.72
CA PHE A 332 25.68 21.99 1.33
C PHE A 332 26.43 20.87 0.59
N ASP A 333 27.33 21.26 -0.30
CA ASP A 333 28.23 20.35 -1.02
C ASP A 333 29.65 20.96 -1.05
N PRO A 334 30.35 20.98 0.09
CA PRO A 334 31.64 21.64 0.19
C PRO A 334 32.68 20.92 -0.66
N LYS A 335 33.40 21.70 -1.47
CA LYS A 335 34.57 21.21 -2.21
C LYS A 335 35.79 21.27 -1.33
N ARG A 336 36.50 20.18 -1.24
CA ARG A 336 37.72 20.04 -0.48
C ARG A 336 38.92 19.91 -1.41
N TYR A 337 39.99 20.54 -1.06
CA TYR A 337 41.21 20.59 -1.85
C TYR A 337 42.40 20.10 -1.03
N THR A 338 43.36 19.49 -1.68
CA THR A 338 44.63 19.12 -1.05
C THR A 338 45.52 20.37 -0.90
N PRO A 339 46.53 20.35 -0.03
CA PRO A 339 47.50 21.47 0.08
C PRO A 339 48.26 21.78 -1.22
N MET A 340 48.31 20.83 -2.17
CA MET A 340 48.94 20.97 -3.48
C MET A 340 48.01 21.44 -4.58
N HIS A 341 46.77 21.84 -4.23
CA HIS A 341 45.74 22.16 -5.22
C HIS A 341 46.15 23.26 -6.21
N ASP A 342 46.71 24.35 -5.68
CA ASP A 342 47.14 25.48 -6.51
C ASP A 342 48.28 25.09 -7.46
N TRP A 343 49.25 24.31 -6.98
CA TRP A 343 50.31 23.76 -7.82
C TRP A 343 49.73 22.86 -8.94
N HIS A 344 48.75 22.05 -8.63
CA HIS A 344 48.05 21.21 -9.65
C HIS A 344 47.33 22.04 -10.69
N LEU A 345 46.68 23.14 -10.27
CA LEU A 345 46.04 24.07 -11.21
C LEU A 345 47.07 24.73 -12.15
N GLU A 346 48.19 25.23 -11.61
CA GLU A 346 49.25 25.81 -12.37
C GLU A 346 49.88 24.86 -13.40
N ASN A 347 49.86 23.57 -13.09
CA ASN A 347 50.36 22.50 -13.98
C ASN A 347 49.27 21.84 -14.84
N THR A 348 48.10 22.47 -14.97
CA THR A 348 47.01 22.05 -15.88
C THR A 348 46.48 20.63 -15.67
N VAL A 349 46.44 20.19 -14.39
CA VAL A 349 45.94 18.86 -14.06
C VAL A 349 44.43 18.74 -14.30
N GLU A 350 43.98 17.57 -14.73
CA GLU A 350 42.56 17.20 -14.71
C GLU A 350 42.22 16.59 -13.34
N PHE A 351 41.06 17.02 -12.78
CA PHE A 351 40.61 16.58 -11.47
C PHE A 351 39.46 15.56 -11.56
N GLU A 352 39.49 14.57 -10.70
CA GLU A 352 38.34 13.75 -10.41
C GLU A 352 37.70 14.13 -9.06
N ASN A 353 36.40 13.84 -8.92
CA ASN A 353 35.68 14.01 -7.67
C ASN A 353 35.68 12.70 -6.89
N VAL A 354 36.35 12.67 -5.74
CA VAL A 354 36.32 11.55 -4.79
C VAL A 354 35.53 12.00 -3.57
N GLY A 355 34.22 11.76 -3.60
CA GLY A 355 33.30 12.40 -2.66
C GLY A 355 33.38 13.93 -2.81
N GLN A 356 33.67 14.62 -1.72
CA GLN A 356 33.81 16.08 -1.71
C GLN A 356 35.22 16.58 -2.09
N TRP A 357 36.18 15.67 -2.24
CA TRP A 357 37.55 16.02 -2.55
C TRP A 357 37.78 16.14 -4.04
N LYS A 358 38.48 17.23 -4.45
CA LYS A 358 39.11 17.37 -5.75
C LYS A 358 40.48 16.71 -5.71
N ARG A 359 40.58 15.54 -6.33
CA ARG A 359 41.83 14.79 -6.41
C ARG A 359 42.44 14.95 -7.81
N PRO A 360 43.77 15.24 -7.93
CA PRO A 360 44.42 15.24 -9.24
C PRO A 360 44.28 13.83 -9.85
N TRP A 361 43.89 13.76 -11.09
CA TRP A 361 43.70 12.52 -11.79
C TRP A 361 44.89 12.26 -12.74
N TYR A 362 45.09 13.16 -13.71
CA TYR A 362 46.21 13.07 -14.62
C TYR A 362 46.62 14.46 -15.13
N PHE A 363 47.82 14.53 -15.72
CA PHE A 363 48.38 15.74 -16.36
C PHE A 363 48.25 15.61 -17.87
N PRO A 364 47.32 16.33 -18.53
CA PRO A 364 47.17 16.24 -19.97
C PRO A 364 48.43 16.71 -20.70
N LYS A 365 48.89 15.98 -21.69
CA LYS A 365 49.97 16.38 -22.57
C LYS A 365 49.46 16.59 -23.98
N ALA A 366 50.01 17.57 -24.68
CA ALA A 366 49.63 17.89 -26.06
C ALA A 366 49.85 16.71 -26.99
N GLY A 367 48.80 16.25 -27.69
CA GLY A 367 48.85 15.13 -28.60
C GLY A 367 48.65 13.74 -27.97
N GLU A 368 48.51 13.62 -26.65
CA GLU A 368 48.18 12.36 -25.96
C GLU A 368 46.67 12.29 -25.67
N THR A 369 46.11 11.10 -25.71
CA THR A 369 44.78 10.80 -25.15
C THR A 369 44.87 10.69 -23.64
N MET A 370 43.72 10.76 -22.95
CA MET A 370 43.66 10.54 -21.50
C MET A 370 44.33 9.20 -21.11
N GLU A 371 44.07 8.11 -21.84
CA GLU A 371 44.62 6.79 -21.58
C GLU A 371 46.14 6.72 -21.75
N GLN A 372 46.72 7.61 -22.56
CA GLN A 372 48.18 7.70 -22.73
C GLN A 372 48.84 8.56 -21.68
N SER A 373 48.08 9.48 -21.06
CA SER A 373 48.58 10.39 -20.04
C SER A 373 48.40 9.87 -18.60
N VAL A 374 47.53 8.83 -18.41
CA VAL A 374 47.30 8.11 -17.16
C VAL A 374 48.30 6.96 -17.05
#